data_d3130b6355f79830ebe492578879e085
#
_entry.id   d3130b6355f79830ebe492578879e085
#
_cell.length_a   1.000
_cell.length_b   1.000
_cell.length_c   1.000
_cell.angle_alpha   90.00
_cell.angle_beta   90.00
_cell.angle_gamma   90.00
#
_symmetry.space_group_name_H-M   'P 1'
#
loop_
_entity.id
_entity.type
_entity.pdbx_description
1 polymer ?
#
loop_
_entity_poly.entity_id
_entity_poly.type
_entity_poly.pdbx_seq_one_letter_code
_entity_poly.pdbx_strand_id
1 'polypeptide(L)'
;MKNIFRYIIPAAIAAVSFCGCHERYVTYSDAEYVLFADTLKTYPVQPDVEYFAIPVVSTVKRDYDRTFGVEIIDKGNNAIENRHYRLKSNTITIKAGETRADVLVHGYYDNIDAKDSIGFQLRLVMDEKLVMPMYGNQTKAVLMKSCPFDINDFTGYCVLTSMFLYDYSITGSYQRLVYTEKHPTEKNMIICRNWLNDGYDVTMTFHPEDPMMPVVTMDDDQVASDEGSFFGTVHGDDKILVTDSPYYDSLFYPCGKYLYLWAQIYVKNLGEDIGTVGHFYNIMEWISDEEADRLRREEGM
;
A
#
# COMPACT_ATOMS: atom_id res chain seq x y z
N MET A 1 68.68 19.07 -8.75
CA MET A 1 67.83 18.17 -7.94
C MET A 1 66.44 18.73 -7.64
N LYS A 2 66.07 19.97 -7.91
CA LYS A 2 64.74 20.56 -7.63
C LYS A 2 63.66 20.23 -8.66
N ASN A 3 63.99 19.78 -9.86
CA ASN A 3 62.99 19.55 -10.92
C ASN A 3 62.45 18.12 -11.01
N ILE A 4 63.13 17.15 -10.38
CA ILE A 4 62.66 15.73 -10.38
C ILE A 4 61.44 15.52 -9.48
N PHE A 5 61.40 16.25 -8.35
CA PHE A 5 60.24 16.14 -7.43
C PHE A 5 58.91 16.66 -8.02
N ARG A 6 59.00 17.55 -9.03
CA ARG A 6 57.79 18.19 -9.64
C ARG A 6 57.00 17.23 -10.55
N TYR A 7 57.64 16.14 -11.00
CA TYR A 7 57.00 15.13 -11.86
C TYR A 7 56.71 13.82 -11.14
N ILE A 8 57.39 13.53 -10.03
CA ILE A 8 57.18 12.32 -9.24
C ILE A 8 55.87 12.38 -8.44
N ILE A 9 55.51 13.54 -7.90
CA ILE A 9 54.28 13.72 -7.11
C ILE A 9 53.01 13.52 -7.96
N PRO A 10 52.83 14.13 -9.16
CA PRO A 10 51.65 13.88 -9.99
C PRO A 10 51.62 12.47 -10.56
N ALA A 11 52.75 11.82 -10.83
CA ALA A 11 52.82 10.45 -11.28
C ALA A 11 52.40 9.45 -10.17
N ALA A 12 52.78 9.72 -8.92
CA ALA A 12 52.35 8.91 -7.77
C ALA A 12 50.83 9.05 -7.47
N ILE A 13 50.29 10.27 -7.62
CA ILE A 13 48.83 10.51 -7.45
C ILE A 13 48.06 9.83 -8.56
N ALA A 14 48.52 9.84 -9.81
CA ALA A 14 47.90 9.15 -10.93
C ALA A 14 47.94 7.62 -10.75
N ALA A 15 48.98 7.05 -10.18
CA ALA A 15 49.11 5.62 -9.92
C ALA A 15 48.14 5.12 -8.82
N VAL A 16 47.87 5.95 -7.82
CA VAL A 16 46.89 5.61 -6.74
C VAL A 16 45.46 5.69 -7.23
N SER A 17 45.16 6.52 -8.25
CA SER A 17 43.81 6.64 -8.80
C SER A 17 43.37 5.41 -9.63
N PHE A 18 44.28 4.52 -10.01
CA PHE A 18 43.98 3.27 -10.72
C PHE A 18 43.82 2.05 -9.80
N CYS A 19 44.01 2.19 -8.48
CA CYS A 19 43.55 1.20 -7.51
C CYS A 19 42.06 1.36 -7.25
N GLY A 20 41.25 1.34 -8.32
CA GLY A 20 39.81 1.19 -8.22
C GLY A 20 39.50 -0.08 -7.45
N CYS A 21 38.70 0.03 -6.42
CA CYS A 21 38.12 -1.12 -5.73
C CYS A 21 37.54 -2.06 -6.81
N HIS A 22 38.21 -3.16 -7.04
CA HIS A 22 37.60 -4.28 -7.70
C HIS A 22 36.56 -4.80 -6.71
N GLU A 23 35.33 -4.33 -6.82
CA GLU A 23 34.21 -5.01 -6.20
C GLU A 23 34.23 -6.43 -6.74
N ARG A 24 34.73 -7.34 -5.91
CA ARG A 24 34.53 -8.76 -6.18
C ARG A 24 33.03 -8.99 -6.03
N TYR A 25 32.33 -8.88 -7.13
CA TYR A 25 31.00 -9.48 -7.22
C TYR A 25 31.17 -10.95 -6.85
N VAL A 26 30.70 -11.33 -5.67
CA VAL A 26 30.57 -12.73 -5.33
C VAL A 26 29.50 -13.28 -6.25
N THR A 27 29.95 -13.76 -7.42
CA THR A 27 29.09 -14.51 -8.31
C THR A 27 28.79 -15.81 -7.59
N TYR A 28 27.53 -16.02 -7.27
CA TYR A 28 27.07 -17.24 -6.69
C TYR A 28 27.35 -18.38 -7.70
N SER A 29 28.39 -19.19 -7.45
CA SER A 29 28.97 -20.03 -8.52
C SER A 29 28.63 -21.51 -8.43
N ASP A 30 28.10 -22.06 -7.32
CA ASP A 30 28.26 -23.48 -7.12
C ASP A 30 27.02 -24.31 -6.74
N ALA A 31 25.97 -23.78 -6.17
CA ALA A 31 24.82 -24.59 -5.83
C ALA A 31 23.56 -24.11 -6.59
N GLU A 32 22.96 -25.02 -7.32
CA GLU A 32 21.64 -24.77 -7.90
C GLU A 32 20.59 -24.99 -6.83
N TYR A 33 19.84 -23.92 -6.50
CA TYR A 33 18.66 -24.01 -5.66
C TYR A 33 17.43 -23.53 -6.42
N VAL A 34 16.31 -24.15 -6.11
CA VAL A 34 15.00 -23.76 -6.63
C VAL A 34 14.07 -23.54 -5.43
N LEU A 35 13.43 -22.37 -5.36
CA LEU A 35 12.61 -21.99 -4.24
C LEU A 35 11.49 -21.04 -4.68
N PHE A 36 10.47 -20.89 -3.85
CA PHE A 36 9.52 -19.79 -4.01
C PHE A 36 10.22 -18.46 -3.70
N ALA A 37 9.87 -17.40 -4.43
CA ALA A 37 10.46 -16.08 -4.20
C ALA A 37 10.13 -15.52 -2.82
N ASP A 38 8.95 -15.88 -2.29
CA ASP A 38 8.48 -15.50 -0.96
C ASP A 38 8.06 -16.75 -0.17
N THR A 39 8.37 -16.80 1.13
CA THR A 39 7.90 -17.88 2.03
C THR A 39 6.49 -17.62 2.55
N LEU A 40 6.04 -16.37 2.52
CA LEU A 40 4.69 -15.91 2.87
C LEU A 40 4.38 -14.66 2.06
N LYS A 41 3.25 -14.65 1.35
CA LYS A 41 2.79 -13.47 0.62
C LYS A 41 1.27 -13.44 0.50
N THR A 42 0.71 -12.22 0.57
CA THR A 42 -0.71 -11.98 0.29
C THR A 42 -0.90 -11.67 -1.19
N TYR A 43 -1.94 -12.26 -1.78
CA TYR A 43 -2.30 -12.08 -3.19
C TYR A 43 -3.72 -11.53 -3.29
N PRO A 44 -3.92 -10.42 -4.03
CA PRO A 44 -5.25 -9.88 -4.27
C PRO A 44 -6.02 -10.81 -5.21
N VAL A 45 -7.24 -11.15 -4.81
CA VAL A 45 -8.19 -11.86 -5.67
C VAL A 45 -9.21 -10.83 -6.16
N GLN A 46 -9.17 -10.56 -7.45
CA GLN A 46 -10.01 -9.59 -8.16
C GLN A 46 -10.97 -10.29 -9.11
N PRO A 47 -12.17 -9.75 -9.38
CA PRO A 47 -13.15 -10.40 -10.23
C PRO A 47 -12.70 -10.57 -11.68
N ASP A 48 -11.90 -9.61 -12.20
CA ASP A 48 -11.48 -9.55 -13.59
C ASP A 48 -10.08 -10.16 -13.83
N VAL A 49 -9.44 -10.70 -12.79
CA VAL A 49 -8.12 -11.33 -12.88
C VAL A 49 -8.26 -12.85 -12.84
N GLU A 50 -8.03 -13.49 -13.99
CA GLU A 50 -8.20 -14.93 -14.10
C GLU A 50 -7.20 -15.73 -13.24
N TYR A 51 -5.93 -15.30 -13.20
CA TYR A 51 -4.88 -15.96 -12.42
C TYR A 51 -3.97 -14.92 -11.76
N PHE A 52 -3.61 -15.13 -10.52
CA PHE A 52 -2.43 -14.50 -9.93
C PHE A 52 -1.23 -15.45 -9.98
N ALA A 53 -0.02 -14.91 -9.88
CA ALA A 53 1.23 -15.63 -10.05
C ALA A 53 2.00 -15.77 -8.74
N ILE A 54 2.37 -17.00 -8.35
CA ILE A 54 3.28 -17.27 -7.24
C ILE A 54 4.65 -17.60 -7.85
N PRO A 55 5.66 -16.70 -7.73
CA PRO A 55 6.91 -16.87 -8.41
C PRO A 55 7.78 -17.96 -7.77
N VAL A 56 8.38 -18.77 -8.64
CA VAL A 56 9.44 -19.74 -8.31
C VAL A 56 10.71 -19.29 -9.01
N VAL A 57 11.81 -19.25 -8.30
CA VAL A 57 13.10 -18.79 -8.80
C VAL A 57 14.17 -19.86 -8.65
N SER A 58 15.15 -19.83 -9.57
CA SER A 58 16.35 -20.64 -9.51
C SER A 58 17.58 -19.76 -9.40
N THR A 59 18.53 -20.14 -8.58
CA THR A 59 19.80 -19.42 -8.43
C THR A 59 20.71 -19.49 -9.65
N VAL A 60 20.47 -20.46 -10.55
CA VAL A 60 21.32 -20.72 -11.72
C VAL A 60 20.51 -20.84 -13.00
N LYS A 61 21.00 -20.25 -14.10
CA LYS A 61 20.48 -20.50 -15.46
C LYS A 61 20.98 -21.85 -15.98
N ARG A 62 20.12 -22.55 -16.73
CA ARG A 62 20.46 -23.76 -17.45
C ARG A 62 20.08 -23.60 -18.93
N ASP A 63 20.74 -24.36 -19.80
CA ASP A 63 20.49 -24.40 -21.23
C ASP A 63 19.38 -25.39 -21.61
N TYR A 64 18.69 -25.97 -20.63
CA TYR A 64 17.58 -26.92 -20.80
C TYR A 64 16.40 -26.55 -19.88
N ASP A 65 15.23 -27.01 -20.24
CA ASP A 65 14.00 -26.86 -19.48
C ASP A 65 14.06 -27.71 -18.19
N ARG A 66 13.63 -27.14 -17.07
CA ARG A 66 13.55 -27.82 -15.75
C ARG A 66 12.12 -27.79 -15.27
N THR A 67 11.53 -28.98 -15.09
CA THR A 67 10.14 -29.12 -14.64
C THR A 67 10.10 -29.66 -13.21
N PHE A 68 9.28 -29.02 -12.37
CA PHE A 68 9.10 -29.35 -10.95
C PHE A 68 7.63 -29.57 -10.65
N GLY A 69 7.34 -30.53 -9.75
CA GLY A 69 6.00 -30.69 -9.22
C GLY A 69 5.63 -29.59 -8.24
N VAL A 70 4.34 -29.28 -8.16
CA VAL A 70 3.75 -28.38 -7.16
C VAL A 70 2.64 -29.12 -6.48
N GLU A 71 2.70 -29.22 -5.15
CA GLU A 71 1.67 -29.87 -4.36
C GLU A 71 1.14 -28.94 -3.26
N ILE A 72 -0.10 -29.13 -2.89
CA ILE A 72 -0.75 -28.45 -1.78
C ILE A 72 -0.44 -29.23 -0.50
N ILE A 73 -0.04 -28.53 0.55
CA ILE A 73 0.15 -29.12 1.88
C ILE A 73 -1.17 -28.99 2.63
N ASP A 74 -1.83 -30.09 2.97
CA ASP A 74 -3.16 -30.08 3.60
C ASP A 74 -3.18 -29.47 5.00
N LYS A 75 -2.08 -29.60 5.72
CA LYS A 75 -2.00 -29.18 7.13
C LYS A 75 -1.80 -27.67 7.25
N GLY A 76 -2.70 -27.02 8.01
CA GLY A 76 -2.59 -25.60 8.35
C GLY A 76 -3.19 -24.65 7.32
N ASN A 77 -3.98 -25.17 6.36
CA ASN A 77 -4.77 -24.38 5.42
C ASN A 77 -6.15 -24.09 5.99
N ASN A 78 -6.64 -22.88 5.75
CA ASN A 78 -8.05 -22.51 5.93
C ASN A 78 -8.71 -22.14 4.59
N ALA A 79 -7.94 -21.94 3.53
CA ALA A 79 -8.44 -21.91 2.18
C ALA A 79 -8.65 -23.34 1.65
N ILE A 80 -9.75 -23.58 0.97
CA ILE A 80 -10.15 -24.89 0.44
C ILE A 80 -10.00 -24.87 -1.07
N GLU A 81 -9.27 -25.85 -1.61
CA GLU A 81 -9.14 -26.04 -3.06
C GLU A 81 -10.50 -26.29 -3.72
N ASN A 82 -10.68 -25.78 -4.93
CA ASN A 82 -11.92 -25.78 -5.72
C ASN A 82 -13.10 -25.01 -5.10
N ARG A 83 -12.90 -24.38 -3.92
CA ARG A 83 -13.86 -23.44 -3.34
C ARG A 83 -13.30 -22.01 -3.32
N HIS A 84 -12.10 -21.83 -2.80
CA HIS A 84 -11.50 -20.50 -2.67
C HIS A 84 -10.41 -20.26 -3.71
N TYR A 85 -9.75 -21.32 -4.19
CA TYR A 85 -8.72 -21.25 -5.21
C TYR A 85 -8.61 -22.57 -6.00
N ARG A 86 -7.90 -22.51 -7.13
CA ARG A 86 -7.50 -23.68 -7.91
C ARG A 86 -6.17 -23.43 -8.58
N LEU A 87 -5.26 -24.39 -8.53
CA LEU A 87 -4.02 -24.37 -9.33
C LEU A 87 -4.35 -24.57 -10.80
N LYS A 88 -3.72 -23.78 -11.69
CA LYS A 88 -3.81 -24.01 -13.15
C LYS A 88 -3.14 -25.32 -13.56
N SER A 89 -2.04 -25.64 -12.88
CA SER A 89 -1.25 -26.86 -13.10
C SER A 89 -0.58 -27.29 -11.80
N ASN A 90 -0.38 -28.59 -11.64
CA ASN A 90 0.42 -29.17 -10.56
C ASN A 90 1.92 -29.27 -10.89
N THR A 91 2.36 -28.66 -11.98
CA THR A 91 3.77 -28.57 -12.36
C THR A 91 4.10 -27.17 -12.88
N ILE A 92 5.38 -26.79 -12.71
CA ILE A 92 5.96 -25.59 -13.32
C ILE A 92 7.21 -25.97 -14.12
N THR A 93 7.50 -25.18 -15.16
CA THR A 93 8.72 -25.37 -15.97
C THR A 93 9.49 -24.06 -16.07
N ILE A 94 10.70 -24.05 -15.51
CA ILE A 94 11.68 -22.98 -15.75
C ILE A 94 12.33 -23.29 -17.11
N LYS A 95 12.13 -22.42 -18.08
CA LYS A 95 12.62 -22.59 -19.44
C LYS A 95 14.13 -22.45 -19.54
N ALA A 96 14.70 -23.06 -20.58
CA ALA A 96 16.11 -22.88 -20.92
C ALA A 96 16.48 -21.39 -20.98
N GLY A 97 17.57 -21.00 -20.31
CA GLY A 97 18.01 -19.60 -20.21
C GLY A 97 17.29 -18.77 -19.17
N GLU A 98 16.22 -19.27 -18.58
CA GLU A 98 15.44 -18.57 -17.54
C GLU A 98 15.84 -18.98 -16.12
N THR A 99 15.53 -18.11 -15.17
CA THR A 99 15.69 -18.37 -13.73
C THR A 99 14.37 -18.26 -12.96
N ARG A 100 13.26 -18.07 -13.68
CA ARG A 100 11.93 -17.86 -13.07
C ARG A 100 10.86 -18.63 -13.81
N ALA A 101 9.89 -19.12 -13.06
CA ALA A 101 8.59 -19.57 -13.54
C ALA A 101 7.54 -19.24 -12.50
N ASP A 102 6.27 -19.23 -12.88
CA ASP A 102 5.18 -18.87 -11.99
C ASP A 102 4.19 -20.03 -11.81
N VAL A 103 3.80 -20.31 -10.58
CA VAL A 103 2.63 -21.12 -10.27
C VAL A 103 1.41 -20.21 -10.45
N LEU A 104 0.57 -20.50 -11.44
CA LEU A 104 -0.64 -19.74 -11.71
C LEU A 104 -1.80 -20.29 -10.90
N VAL A 105 -2.47 -19.40 -10.17
CA VAL A 105 -3.58 -19.73 -9.27
C VAL A 105 -4.79 -18.90 -9.62
N HIS A 106 -5.92 -19.58 -9.88
CA HIS A 106 -7.22 -18.93 -9.99
C HIS A 106 -7.82 -18.76 -8.59
N GLY A 107 -8.19 -17.52 -8.22
CA GLY A 107 -8.92 -17.22 -6.99
C GLY A 107 -10.41 -17.08 -7.28
N TYR A 108 -11.26 -17.72 -6.48
CA TYR A 108 -12.72 -17.61 -6.60
C TYR A 108 -13.22 -16.40 -5.80
N TYR A 109 -13.26 -15.24 -6.45
CA TYR A 109 -13.58 -13.94 -5.84
C TYR A 109 -14.88 -13.97 -5.00
N ASP A 110 -15.94 -14.55 -5.52
CA ASP A 110 -17.26 -14.58 -4.86
C ASP A 110 -17.29 -15.45 -3.60
N ASN A 111 -16.34 -16.36 -3.47
CA ASN A 111 -16.25 -17.29 -2.35
C ASN A 111 -15.33 -16.81 -1.22
N ILE A 112 -14.75 -15.61 -1.35
CA ILE A 112 -13.88 -15.00 -0.35
C ILE A 112 -14.60 -13.79 0.24
N ASP A 113 -14.75 -13.73 1.56
CA ASP A 113 -15.28 -12.54 2.23
C ASP A 113 -14.16 -11.48 2.34
N ALA A 114 -14.54 -10.20 2.27
CA ALA A 114 -13.60 -9.10 2.41
C ALA A 114 -12.90 -9.04 3.79
N LYS A 115 -13.50 -9.66 4.80
CA LYS A 115 -12.96 -9.75 6.17
C LYS A 115 -12.15 -11.03 6.40
N ASP A 116 -12.16 -11.96 5.45
CA ASP A 116 -11.47 -13.23 5.59
C ASP A 116 -9.96 -13.07 5.39
N SER A 117 -9.20 -13.74 6.26
CA SER A 117 -7.78 -13.99 6.07
C SER A 117 -7.60 -15.49 5.87
N ILE A 118 -7.74 -15.93 4.63
CA ILE A 118 -7.64 -17.34 4.26
C ILE A 118 -6.38 -17.59 3.44
N GLY A 119 -5.79 -18.77 3.60
CA GLY A 119 -4.56 -19.10 2.90
C GLY A 119 -4.33 -20.59 2.76
N PHE A 120 -3.42 -20.94 1.86
CA PHE A 120 -2.98 -22.29 1.59
C PHE A 120 -1.46 -22.35 1.47
N GLN A 121 -0.92 -23.55 1.61
CA GLN A 121 0.52 -23.78 1.52
C GLN A 121 0.83 -24.67 0.32
N LEU A 122 1.91 -24.31 -0.37
CA LEU A 122 2.46 -25.06 -1.50
C LEU A 122 3.85 -25.59 -1.15
N ARG A 123 4.20 -26.71 -1.79
CA ARG A 123 5.53 -27.30 -1.77
C ARG A 123 5.99 -27.64 -3.17
N LEU A 124 7.25 -27.35 -3.48
CA LEU A 124 7.91 -27.85 -4.69
C LEU A 124 8.35 -29.30 -4.47
N VAL A 125 8.00 -30.17 -5.41
CA VAL A 125 8.45 -31.55 -5.46
C VAL A 125 9.66 -31.63 -6.36
N MET A 126 10.83 -31.84 -5.76
CA MET A 126 12.12 -31.82 -6.45
C MET A 126 13.19 -32.61 -5.66
N ASP A 127 14.37 -32.81 -6.25
CA ASP A 127 15.52 -33.41 -5.59
C ASP A 127 15.94 -32.54 -4.37
N GLU A 128 16.23 -33.20 -3.26
CA GLU A 128 16.66 -32.52 -2.02
C GLU A 128 17.90 -31.63 -2.18
N LYS A 129 18.77 -31.96 -3.15
CA LYS A 129 19.95 -31.16 -3.48
C LYS A 129 19.62 -29.77 -4.01
N LEU A 130 18.41 -29.58 -4.55
CA LEU A 130 17.91 -28.31 -5.05
C LEU A 130 17.21 -27.48 -3.98
N VAL A 131 16.99 -28.04 -2.79
CA VAL A 131 16.34 -27.35 -1.67
C VAL A 131 17.36 -26.48 -0.96
N MET A 132 17.09 -25.18 -0.91
CA MET A 132 17.92 -24.23 -0.17
C MET A 132 17.70 -24.41 1.34
N PRO A 133 18.74 -24.75 2.14
CA PRO A 133 18.54 -25.09 3.57
C PRO A 133 17.90 -23.98 4.40
N MET A 134 18.12 -22.71 4.04
CA MET A 134 17.63 -21.55 4.79
C MET A 134 16.16 -21.25 4.51
N TYR A 135 15.69 -21.38 3.26
CA TYR A 135 14.34 -20.97 2.84
C TYR A 135 13.41 -22.16 2.56
N GLY A 136 13.98 -23.36 2.37
CA GLY A 136 13.20 -24.54 2.05
C GLY A 136 12.58 -24.51 0.66
N ASN A 137 11.54 -25.33 0.48
CA ASN A 137 10.81 -25.49 -0.78
C ASN A 137 9.30 -25.22 -0.62
N GLN A 138 8.90 -24.46 0.40
CA GLN A 138 7.49 -24.21 0.73
C GLN A 138 7.19 -22.72 0.74
N THR A 139 5.93 -22.38 0.46
CA THR A 139 5.39 -21.03 0.60
C THR A 139 3.97 -21.07 1.15
N LYS A 140 3.56 -20.00 1.83
CA LYS A 140 2.17 -19.77 2.22
C LYS A 140 1.62 -18.59 1.41
N ALA A 141 0.58 -18.85 0.62
CA ALA A 141 -0.19 -17.83 -0.07
C ALA A 141 -1.43 -17.46 0.77
N VAL A 142 -1.58 -16.18 1.09
CA VAL A 142 -2.77 -15.63 1.73
C VAL A 142 -3.61 -14.98 0.63
N LEU A 143 -4.90 -15.30 0.60
CA LEU A 143 -5.85 -14.72 -0.34
C LEU A 143 -6.55 -13.53 0.32
N MET A 144 -6.58 -12.42 -0.37
CA MET A 144 -7.30 -11.23 0.05
C MET A 144 -8.27 -10.81 -1.05
N LYS A 145 -9.55 -10.69 -0.69
CA LYS A 145 -10.53 -10.12 -1.62
C LYS A 145 -10.19 -8.66 -1.89
N SER A 146 -10.06 -8.31 -3.16
CA SER A 146 -9.81 -6.94 -3.59
C SER A 146 -10.94 -6.49 -4.52
N CYS A 147 -11.80 -5.61 -4.02
CA CYS A 147 -12.92 -5.07 -4.80
C CYS A 147 -12.43 -4.03 -5.80
N PRO A 148 -13.01 -3.98 -7.00
CA PRO A 148 -12.74 -2.91 -7.94
C PRO A 148 -13.03 -1.54 -7.33
N PHE A 149 -12.19 -0.56 -7.65
CA PHE A 149 -12.44 0.81 -7.24
C PHE A 149 -13.52 1.44 -8.13
N ASP A 150 -14.55 1.98 -7.49
CA ASP A 150 -15.52 2.87 -8.11
C ASP A 150 -15.61 4.15 -7.27
N ILE A 151 -15.30 5.30 -7.86
CA ILE A 151 -15.40 6.60 -7.19
C ILE A 151 -16.81 6.90 -6.67
N ASN A 152 -17.85 6.30 -7.25
CA ASN A 152 -19.22 6.45 -6.77
C ASN A 152 -19.43 5.88 -5.36
N ASP A 153 -18.64 4.88 -4.97
CA ASP A 153 -18.70 4.28 -3.64
C ASP A 153 -18.18 5.23 -2.54
N PHE A 154 -17.48 6.29 -2.96
CA PHE A 154 -16.88 7.31 -2.10
C PHE A 154 -17.56 8.68 -2.26
N THR A 155 -18.81 8.69 -2.68
CA THR A 155 -19.65 9.90 -2.80
C THR A 155 -20.96 9.75 -2.00
N GLY A 156 -21.50 10.85 -1.54
CA GLY A 156 -22.69 10.89 -0.68
C GLY A 156 -22.35 11.20 0.77
N TYR A 157 -23.20 10.77 1.68
CA TYR A 157 -22.99 11.00 3.10
C TYR A 157 -21.89 10.10 3.66
N CYS A 158 -21.06 10.71 4.51
CA CYS A 158 -19.92 10.07 5.12
C CYS A 158 -19.81 10.48 6.58
N VAL A 159 -19.59 9.52 7.48
CA VAL A 159 -19.23 9.78 8.86
C VAL A 159 -17.73 9.99 8.94
N LEU A 160 -17.31 11.21 9.25
CA LEU A 160 -15.93 11.54 9.57
C LEU A 160 -15.73 11.35 11.08
N THR A 161 -14.83 10.44 11.46
CA THR A 161 -14.29 10.31 12.82
C THR A 161 -12.89 10.88 12.84
N SER A 162 -12.63 11.94 13.59
CA SER A 162 -11.36 12.68 13.55
C SER A 162 -10.74 12.84 14.94
N MET A 163 -9.45 12.49 15.04
CA MET A 163 -8.69 12.76 16.28
C MET A 163 -8.46 14.25 16.51
N PHE A 164 -8.41 15.06 15.45
CA PHE A 164 -8.35 16.51 15.61
C PHE A 164 -9.63 17.05 16.27
N LEU A 165 -10.80 16.59 15.83
CA LEU A 165 -12.08 16.97 16.46
C LEU A 165 -12.15 16.48 17.91
N TYR A 166 -11.60 15.31 18.21
CA TYR A 166 -11.53 14.81 19.60
C TYR A 166 -10.74 15.74 20.51
N ASP A 167 -9.59 16.25 20.04
CA ASP A 167 -8.71 17.10 20.83
C ASP A 167 -9.16 18.57 20.89
N TYR A 168 -9.78 19.10 19.83
CA TYR A 168 -10.02 20.54 19.65
C TYR A 168 -11.48 20.92 19.47
N SER A 169 -12.42 19.99 19.31
CA SER A 169 -13.83 20.34 19.15
C SER A 169 -14.42 20.93 20.43
N ILE A 170 -15.04 22.10 20.29
CA ILE A 170 -15.74 22.78 21.41
C ILE A 170 -16.97 21.98 21.88
N THR A 171 -17.60 21.22 20.98
CA THR A 171 -18.78 20.39 21.29
C THR A 171 -18.43 19.06 21.95
N GLY A 172 -17.14 18.70 21.96
CA GLY A 172 -16.67 17.38 22.44
C GLY A 172 -17.02 16.23 21.52
N SER A 173 -17.63 16.50 20.36
CA SER A 173 -17.89 15.48 19.36
C SER A 173 -16.63 15.26 18.52
N TYR A 174 -16.20 14.01 18.42
CA TYR A 174 -15.11 13.57 17.53
C TYR A 174 -15.62 13.08 16.19
N GLN A 175 -16.93 13.09 15.98
CA GLN A 175 -17.58 12.67 14.73
C GLN A 175 -18.37 13.82 14.12
N ARG A 176 -18.41 13.77 12.78
CA ARG A 176 -19.14 14.74 11.98
C ARG A 176 -19.74 14.04 10.75
N LEU A 177 -20.98 14.35 10.42
CA LEU A 177 -21.58 13.94 9.16
C LEU A 177 -21.19 14.95 8.08
N VAL A 178 -20.44 14.48 7.09
CA VAL A 178 -20.00 15.26 5.93
C VAL A 178 -20.62 14.73 4.65
N TYR A 179 -20.53 15.50 3.58
CA TYR A 179 -21.00 15.10 2.27
C TYR A 179 -19.88 15.18 1.25
N THR A 180 -19.73 14.14 0.45
CA THR A 180 -18.70 14.07 -0.59
C THR A 180 -19.32 13.98 -1.98
N GLU A 181 -18.68 14.61 -2.94
CA GLU A 181 -19.08 14.58 -4.35
C GLU A 181 -17.86 14.44 -5.24
N LYS A 182 -18.07 13.94 -6.47
CA LYS A 182 -16.98 13.86 -7.46
C LYS A 182 -16.48 15.25 -7.82
N HIS A 183 -15.17 15.37 -7.96
CA HIS A 183 -14.60 16.57 -8.56
C HIS A 183 -15.06 16.69 -10.03
N PRO A 184 -15.48 17.90 -10.47
CA PRO A 184 -16.11 18.06 -11.78
C PRO A 184 -15.18 17.80 -12.98
N THR A 185 -13.87 17.94 -12.80
CA THR A 185 -12.86 17.82 -13.88
C THR A 185 -11.81 16.78 -13.59
N GLU A 186 -11.44 16.57 -12.33
CA GLU A 186 -10.36 15.67 -11.97
C GLU A 186 -10.88 14.24 -11.77
N LYS A 187 -10.20 13.29 -12.42
CA LYS A 187 -10.51 11.88 -12.30
C LYS A 187 -10.05 11.35 -10.93
N ASN A 188 -10.84 10.47 -10.36
CA ASN A 188 -10.55 9.82 -9.07
C ASN A 188 -10.38 10.81 -7.89
N MET A 189 -10.94 12.01 -8.01
CA MET A 189 -10.92 13.02 -6.95
C MET A 189 -12.35 13.28 -6.45
N ILE A 190 -12.47 13.45 -5.13
CA ILE A 190 -13.69 13.91 -4.48
C ILE A 190 -13.48 15.27 -3.83
N ILE A 191 -14.57 16.01 -3.66
CA ILE A 191 -14.66 17.19 -2.82
C ILE A 191 -15.43 16.75 -1.56
N CYS A 192 -14.82 16.88 -0.40
CA CYS A 192 -15.49 16.69 0.89
C CYS A 192 -15.96 18.05 1.40
N ARG A 193 -17.27 18.22 1.45
CA ARG A 193 -17.92 19.45 1.90
C ARG A 193 -17.89 19.55 3.42
N ASN A 194 -17.52 20.73 3.92
CA ASN A 194 -17.53 21.04 5.35
C ASN A 194 -16.71 20.03 6.18
N TRP A 195 -15.49 19.71 5.76
CA TRP A 195 -14.71 18.62 6.34
C TRP A 195 -14.53 18.72 7.86
N LEU A 196 -13.81 19.71 8.36
CA LEU A 196 -13.66 19.94 9.81
C LEU A 196 -14.63 21.01 10.34
N ASN A 197 -15.00 21.98 9.51
CA ASN A 197 -15.86 23.09 9.87
C ASN A 197 -16.76 23.50 8.70
N ASP A 198 -17.90 24.12 9.00
CA ASP A 198 -18.83 24.58 7.97
C ASP A 198 -18.21 25.66 7.07
N GLY A 199 -18.39 25.51 5.77
CA GLY A 199 -17.84 26.41 4.77
C GLY A 199 -16.42 26.09 4.32
N TYR A 200 -15.80 25.06 4.86
CA TYR A 200 -14.45 24.65 4.48
C TYR A 200 -14.45 23.26 3.84
N ASP A 201 -14.20 23.25 2.55
CA ASP A 201 -14.17 22.04 1.72
C ASP A 201 -12.73 21.60 1.48
N VAL A 202 -12.49 20.29 1.40
CA VAL A 202 -11.19 19.73 1.03
C VAL A 202 -11.34 18.75 -0.12
N THR A 203 -10.27 18.55 -0.87
CA THR A 203 -10.20 17.57 -1.95
C THR A 203 -9.33 16.39 -1.58
N MET A 204 -9.67 15.22 -2.11
CA MET A 204 -8.92 13.98 -1.92
C MET A 204 -8.84 13.22 -3.23
N THR A 205 -7.65 12.74 -3.57
CA THR A 205 -7.39 11.96 -4.79
C THR A 205 -7.12 10.51 -4.45
N PHE A 206 -7.83 9.60 -5.12
CA PHE A 206 -7.69 8.16 -4.95
C PHE A 206 -6.73 7.57 -5.98
N HIS A 207 -5.80 6.74 -5.53
CA HIS A 207 -4.80 6.04 -6.33
C HIS A 207 -5.02 4.51 -6.21
N PRO A 208 -5.87 3.93 -7.07
CA PRO A 208 -6.25 2.52 -6.99
C PRO A 208 -5.28 1.55 -7.68
N GLU A 209 -4.12 2.01 -8.14
CA GLU A 209 -3.18 1.26 -8.99
C GLU A 209 -2.61 0.03 -8.27
N ASP A 210 -2.37 0.13 -6.96
CA ASP A 210 -1.98 -1.03 -6.14
C ASP A 210 -3.20 -1.54 -5.36
N PRO A 211 -3.78 -2.69 -5.77
CA PRO A 211 -4.95 -3.25 -5.10
C PRO A 211 -4.66 -3.76 -3.68
N MET A 212 -3.39 -3.89 -3.30
CA MET A 212 -2.97 -4.30 -1.96
C MET A 212 -2.79 -3.13 -1.00
N MET A 213 -2.42 -1.97 -1.55
CA MET A 213 -2.22 -0.73 -0.79
C MET A 213 -2.78 0.46 -1.59
N PRO A 214 -4.10 0.54 -1.77
CA PRO A 214 -4.69 1.65 -2.49
C PRO A 214 -4.60 2.92 -1.63
N VAL A 215 -3.92 3.94 -2.15
CA VAL A 215 -3.57 5.18 -1.44
C VAL A 215 -4.59 6.27 -1.76
N VAL A 216 -4.88 7.12 -0.78
CA VAL A 216 -5.57 8.39 -0.97
C VAL A 216 -4.65 9.53 -0.56
N THR A 217 -4.66 10.63 -1.31
CA THR A 217 -3.84 11.82 -1.03
C THR A 217 -4.68 13.08 -0.96
N MET A 218 -4.16 14.09 -0.27
CA MET A 218 -4.71 15.44 -0.22
C MET A 218 -3.76 16.42 -0.91
N ASP A 219 -4.31 17.45 -1.57
CA ASP A 219 -3.49 18.56 -2.04
C ASP A 219 -2.92 19.36 -0.88
N ASP A 220 -1.77 19.99 -1.11
CA ASP A 220 -1.13 20.84 -0.13
C ASP A 220 -1.92 22.12 0.16
N ASP A 221 -1.76 22.63 1.38
CA ASP A 221 -2.26 23.96 1.79
C ASP A 221 -3.78 24.15 1.69
N GLN A 222 -4.57 23.10 1.77
CA GLN A 222 -6.02 23.23 1.77
C GLN A 222 -6.49 23.85 3.07
N VAL A 223 -7.43 24.80 3.01
CA VAL A 223 -8.00 25.47 4.19
C VAL A 223 -9.12 24.60 4.76
N ALA A 224 -8.91 24.04 5.94
CA ALA A 224 -9.86 23.13 6.61
C ALA A 224 -10.74 23.83 7.67
N SER A 225 -10.34 25.02 8.16
CA SER A 225 -11.09 25.87 9.08
C SER A 225 -10.41 27.23 9.24
N ASP A 226 -11.04 28.11 10.01
CA ASP A 226 -10.41 29.27 10.66
C ASP A 226 -9.83 28.88 12.04
N GLU A 227 -8.82 29.61 12.50
CA GLU A 227 -8.17 29.37 13.79
C GLU A 227 -9.09 29.70 14.98
N GLY A 228 -9.89 30.74 14.82
CA GLY A 228 -10.79 31.20 15.88
C GLY A 228 -11.80 30.16 16.32
N SER A 229 -12.30 29.34 15.36
CA SER A 229 -13.29 28.30 15.62
C SER A 229 -12.79 27.16 16.51
N PHE A 230 -11.49 26.82 16.42
CA PHE A 230 -10.91 25.71 17.18
C PHE A 230 -10.02 26.15 18.33
N PHE A 231 -9.24 27.22 18.15
CA PHE A 231 -8.25 27.64 19.14
C PHE A 231 -8.75 28.82 19.98
N GLY A 232 -9.84 29.48 19.59
CA GLY A 232 -10.37 30.67 20.26
C GLY A 232 -9.49 31.90 20.10
N THR A 233 -8.35 31.80 19.44
CA THR A 233 -7.38 32.86 19.16
C THR A 233 -6.78 32.69 17.78
N VAL A 234 -6.42 33.81 17.15
CA VAL A 234 -5.73 33.81 15.86
C VAL A 234 -4.24 33.96 16.10
N HIS A 235 -3.46 33.01 15.56
CA HIS A 235 -2.00 32.98 15.69
C HIS A 235 -1.27 33.37 14.40
N GLY A 236 -1.96 33.33 13.27
CA GLY A 236 -1.38 33.57 11.96
C GLY A 236 -2.30 34.36 11.04
N ASP A 237 -2.65 33.77 9.92
CA ASP A 237 -3.53 34.32 8.90
C ASP A 237 -5.01 33.91 9.06
N ASP A 238 -5.37 33.44 10.25
CA ASP A 238 -6.68 32.91 10.59
C ASP A 238 -7.11 31.72 9.72
N LYS A 239 -6.16 30.83 9.40
CA LYS A 239 -6.43 29.62 8.63
C LYS A 239 -5.80 28.40 9.28
N ILE A 240 -6.59 27.36 9.45
CA ILE A 240 -6.11 26.01 9.71
C ILE A 240 -5.94 25.32 8.39
N LEU A 241 -4.71 24.96 8.07
CA LEU A 241 -4.34 24.30 6.84
C LEU A 241 -4.18 22.81 7.06
N VAL A 242 -4.42 22.05 5.98
CA VAL A 242 -4.26 20.60 5.95
C VAL A 242 -3.51 20.16 4.70
N THR A 243 -2.71 19.13 4.87
CA THR A 243 -2.01 18.39 3.82
C THR A 243 -1.84 16.94 4.24
N ASP A 244 -1.32 16.09 3.35
CA ASP A 244 -0.93 14.72 3.71
C ASP A 244 0.12 14.69 4.83
N SER A 245 0.06 13.65 5.66
CA SER A 245 1.12 13.40 6.62
C SER A 245 2.38 12.92 5.89
N PRO A 246 3.56 13.52 6.13
CA PRO A 246 4.81 13.04 5.55
C PRO A 246 5.33 11.73 6.20
N TYR A 247 4.66 11.22 7.23
CA TYR A 247 5.11 10.07 8.02
C TYR A 247 4.24 8.82 7.84
N TYR A 248 2.99 8.98 7.38
CA TYR A 248 2.01 7.90 7.32
C TYR A 248 1.23 7.95 6.03
N ASP A 249 1.12 6.81 5.36
CA ASP A 249 0.26 6.66 4.19
C ASP A 249 -1.21 6.63 4.57
N SER A 250 -2.03 7.31 3.80
CA SER A 250 -3.48 7.26 3.88
C SER A 250 -3.99 6.21 2.90
N LEU A 251 -4.87 5.32 3.38
CA LEU A 251 -5.33 4.16 2.63
C LEU A 251 -6.85 4.16 2.52
N PHE A 252 -7.38 3.64 1.42
CA PHE A 252 -8.81 3.40 1.28
C PHE A 252 -9.14 1.94 0.98
N TYR A 253 -10.35 1.53 1.29
CA TYR A 253 -10.78 0.14 1.23
C TYR A 253 -12.08 0.03 0.42
N PRO A 254 -12.00 -0.31 -0.89
CA PRO A 254 -13.17 -0.34 -1.77
C PRO A 254 -14.27 -1.31 -1.30
N CYS A 255 -13.88 -2.48 -0.78
CA CYS A 255 -14.87 -3.46 -0.30
C CYS A 255 -15.68 -2.97 0.90
N GLY A 256 -15.10 -2.12 1.73
CA GLY A 256 -15.73 -1.62 2.95
C GLY A 256 -16.30 -0.21 2.82
N LYS A 257 -16.00 0.48 1.72
CA LYS A 257 -16.37 1.89 1.48
C LYS A 257 -15.97 2.80 2.62
N TYR A 258 -14.71 2.70 3.03
CA TYR A 258 -14.11 3.58 4.04
C TYR A 258 -12.65 3.89 3.71
N LEU A 259 -12.11 4.90 4.33
CA LEU A 259 -10.70 5.23 4.25
C LEU A 259 -10.12 5.61 5.63
N TYR A 260 -8.81 5.47 5.72
CA TYR A 260 -7.97 5.98 6.81
C TYR A 260 -7.11 7.10 6.27
N LEU A 261 -7.29 8.31 6.80
CA LEU A 261 -6.58 9.50 6.35
C LEU A 261 -5.68 10.02 7.47
N TRP A 262 -4.38 10.07 7.22
CA TRP A 262 -3.42 10.76 8.06
C TRP A 262 -3.19 12.17 7.52
N ALA A 263 -3.72 13.15 8.21
CA ALA A 263 -3.62 14.56 7.85
C ALA A 263 -2.67 15.31 8.76
N GLN A 264 -1.72 16.03 8.19
CA GLN A 264 -0.98 17.05 8.91
C GLN A 264 -1.81 18.31 8.97
N ILE A 265 -2.10 18.81 10.18
CA ILE A 265 -2.78 20.07 10.41
C ILE A 265 -1.77 21.09 10.94
N TYR A 266 -1.78 22.30 10.38
CA TYR A 266 -0.81 23.33 10.68
C TYR A 266 -1.39 24.73 10.45
N VAL A 267 -0.70 25.74 10.96
CA VAL A 267 -1.01 27.15 10.79
C VAL A 267 0.19 27.90 10.24
N LYS A 268 -0.04 28.96 9.47
CA LYS A 268 0.98 29.82 8.87
C LYS A 268 0.90 31.24 9.42
N ASN A 269 2.03 31.92 9.51
CA ASN A 269 2.12 33.34 9.83
C ASN A 269 2.72 34.09 8.64
N LEU A 270 1.95 34.99 8.01
CA LEU A 270 2.38 35.78 6.86
C LEU A 270 2.97 34.95 5.70
N GLY A 271 2.49 33.71 5.50
CA GLY A 271 2.95 32.78 4.49
C GLY A 271 4.11 31.89 4.91
N GLU A 272 4.64 32.06 6.12
CA GLU A 272 5.61 31.17 6.73
C GLU A 272 4.92 30.17 7.66
N ASP A 273 5.47 28.95 7.75
CA ASP A 273 4.98 27.97 8.69
C ASP A 273 5.28 28.42 10.12
N ILE A 274 4.28 28.59 10.95
CA ILE A 274 4.44 28.95 12.37
C ILE A 274 4.33 27.73 13.27
N GLY A 275 3.80 26.66 12.79
CA GLY A 275 3.80 25.39 13.51
C GLY A 275 2.87 24.34 12.95
N THR A 276 3.31 23.11 13.05
CA THR A 276 2.47 21.94 12.90
C THR A 276 1.67 21.75 14.19
N VAL A 277 0.35 21.74 14.10
CA VAL A 277 -0.54 21.41 15.24
C VAL A 277 -0.40 19.93 15.55
N GLY A 278 -0.40 19.09 14.53
CA GLY A 278 -0.17 17.66 14.67
C GLY A 278 -0.44 16.86 13.40
N HIS A 279 -0.24 15.54 13.53
CA HIS A 279 -0.63 14.55 12.53
C HIS A 279 -1.81 13.78 13.09
N PHE A 280 -2.98 13.94 12.48
CA PHE A 280 -4.22 13.41 12.99
C PHE A 280 -4.75 12.29 12.11
N TYR A 281 -5.16 11.25 12.79
CA TYR A 281 -5.81 10.11 12.16
C TYR A 281 -7.30 10.39 12.01
N ASN A 282 -7.80 10.14 10.81
CA ASN A 282 -9.20 10.31 10.47
C ASN A 282 -9.73 9.03 9.83
N ILE A 283 -10.96 8.67 10.14
CA ILE A 283 -11.70 7.60 9.45
C ILE A 283 -12.87 8.24 8.75
N MET A 284 -13.07 7.91 7.49
CA MET A 284 -14.24 8.33 6.72
C MET A 284 -14.99 7.08 6.27
N GLU A 285 -16.25 6.94 6.67
CA GLU A 285 -17.09 5.78 6.38
C GLU A 285 -18.34 6.24 5.61
N TRP A 286 -18.51 5.77 4.37
CA TRP A 286 -19.66 6.11 3.54
C TRP A 286 -20.87 5.29 3.94
N ILE A 287 -21.98 5.98 4.15
CA ILE A 287 -23.23 5.43 4.65
C ILE A 287 -24.39 5.74 3.69
N SER A 288 -25.51 5.05 3.87
CA SER A 288 -26.73 5.34 3.11
C SER A 288 -27.40 6.65 3.54
N ASP A 289 -28.22 7.22 2.66
CA ASP A 289 -29.03 8.40 2.97
C ASP A 289 -29.97 8.17 4.18
N GLU A 290 -30.52 6.96 4.30
CA GLU A 290 -31.38 6.59 5.43
C GLU A 290 -30.61 6.61 6.76
N GLU A 291 -29.40 6.09 6.74
CA GLU A 291 -28.54 6.09 7.91
C GLU A 291 -28.10 7.52 8.29
N ALA A 292 -27.77 8.34 7.29
CA ALA A 292 -27.46 9.77 7.50
C ALA A 292 -28.65 10.53 8.14
N ASP A 293 -29.85 10.26 7.65
CA ASP A 293 -31.07 10.85 8.22
C ASP A 293 -31.36 10.35 9.63
N ARG A 294 -31.00 9.12 9.94
CA ARG A 294 -31.11 8.57 11.31
C ARG A 294 -30.13 9.31 12.25
N LEU A 295 -28.86 9.41 11.85
CA LEU A 295 -27.82 10.09 12.66
C LEU A 295 -28.17 11.57 12.94
N ARG A 296 -28.70 12.27 11.95
CA ARG A 296 -29.18 13.66 12.15
C ARG A 296 -30.30 13.77 13.19
N ARG A 297 -31.27 12.83 13.17
CA ARG A 297 -32.40 12.87 14.10
C ARG A 297 -32.05 12.42 15.51
N GLU A 298 -31.20 11.40 15.63
CA GLU A 298 -30.95 10.74 16.92
C GLU A 298 -29.72 11.31 17.62
N GLU A 299 -28.71 11.72 16.89
CA GLU A 299 -27.41 12.16 17.42
C GLU A 299 -27.12 13.63 17.16
N GLY A 300 -27.94 14.32 16.34
CA GLY A 300 -27.78 15.74 16.05
C GLY A 300 -26.54 16.07 15.21
N MET A 301 -26.08 15.12 14.40
CA MET A 301 -24.91 15.23 13.51
C MET A 301 -25.19 16.07 12.28
#